data_bcd2268a73597f07b9afe9a810cfcb9d
#
_entry.id   bcd2268a73597f07b9afe9a810cfcb9d
#
_cell.length_a   1.000
_cell.length_b   1.000
_cell.length_c   1.000
_cell.angle_alpha   90.00
_cell.angle_beta   90.00
_cell.angle_gamma   90.00
#
_symmetry.space_group_name_H-M   'P 1'
#
loop_
_entity.id
_entity.type
_entity.pdbx_description
1 polymer ?
#
loop_
_entity_poly.entity_id
_entity_poly.type
_entity_poly.pdbx_seq_one_letter_code
_entity_poly.pdbx_strand_id
1 'polypeptide(L)'
;IDFNGDGDLGLNITEVDEFQNILDTGLSNTTFESDYINQTNLYIDAKGRLYFAPEDDPNNKQQLIDFDGLNFGVNTDFGLTPIAIEAVDNVPSLSDYFGVGNSILLSYDPVANEFLGFLFDQGGNILEDIGSPNDPQSIITAEQLFGFDINGDEVQGNNIQKFDRDTFLQNNPHINATAVDDGATNTLDLYTDITGELSYADSSDQDSIKSSLFHKDGNTFISPPNLTAIDIETDNDNNLQLLSYREAATKTIYVTQKIKNKKGKVIKTKKVPKTVPVEPGFVLTTFDSSGYLMQEAIPLNPGADETFNAETLFGIDLNGDNKPGLD
;
A
#
# COMPACT_ATOMS: atom_id res chain seq x y z
N ILE A 1 -10.36 0.15 52.11
CA ILE A 1 -11.65 0.88 52.35
C ILE A 1 -12.22 1.13 50.97
N ASP A 2 -13.37 0.56 50.71
CA ASP A 2 -14.14 0.84 49.50
C ASP A 2 -14.76 2.25 49.64
N PHE A 3 -14.19 3.23 48.95
CA PHE A 3 -14.60 4.63 49.05
C PHE A 3 -15.81 4.98 48.17
N ASN A 4 -16.13 4.14 47.16
CA ASN A 4 -17.22 4.36 46.22
C ASN A 4 -18.43 3.46 46.45
N GLY A 5 -18.30 2.44 47.35
CA GLY A 5 -19.40 1.56 47.75
C GLY A 5 -19.78 0.52 46.68
N ASP A 6 -18.91 0.26 45.73
CA ASP A 6 -19.14 -0.75 44.65
C ASP A 6 -18.73 -2.17 45.05
N GLY A 7 -18.13 -2.34 46.22
CA GLY A 7 -17.65 -3.61 46.76
C GLY A 7 -16.21 -3.94 46.43
N ASP A 8 -15.55 -3.11 45.63
CA ASP A 8 -14.15 -3.28 45.25
C ASP A 8 -13.22 -2.32 45.97
N LEU A 9 -12.02 -2.82 46.31
CA LEU A 9 -10.98 -2.01 46.96
C LEU A 9 -10.13 -1.30 45.87
N GLY A 10 -10.68 -0.23 45.28
CA GLY A 10 -9.95 0.59 44.33
C GLY A 10 -10.73 0.84 43.02
N LEU A 11 -10.05 1.37 42.01
CA LEU A 11 -10.60 1.47 40.65
C LEU A 11 -10.62 0.07 40.05
N ASN A 12 -11.77 -0.42 39.68
CA ASN A 12 -11.91 -1.67 38.93
C ASN A 12 -11.50 -1.40 37.49
N ILE A 13 -10.19 -1.48 37.20
CA ILE A 13 -9.61 -1.24 35.88
C ILE A 13 -9.34 -2.61 35.26
N THR A 14 -10.01 -2.90 34.14
CA THR A 14 -9.84 -4.11 33.35
C THR A 14 -9.09 -3.81 32.07
N GLU A 15 -8.27 -4.73 31.64
CA GLU A 15 -7.64 -4.68 30.33
C GLU A 15 -8.67 -4.84 29.24
N VAL A 16 -8.56 -4.08 28.17
CA VAL A 16 -9.41 -4.17 27.00
C VAL A 16 -8.99 -5.39 26.18
N ASP A 17 -9.93 -6.25 25.86
CA ASP A 17 -9.69 -7.37 24.95
C ASP A 17 -9.76 -6.84 23.51
N GLU A 18 -8.62 -6.45 22.96
CA GLU A 18 -8.48 -5.89 21.62
C GLU A 18 -9.05 -6.83 20.56
N PHE A 19 -8.72 -8.10 20.65
CA PHE A 19 -9.20 -9.12 19.71
C PHE A 19 -10.73 -9.24 19.73
N GLN A 20 -11.34 -9.30 20.91
CA GLN A 20 -12.79 -9.38 21.02
C GLN A 20 -13.47 -8.10 20.50
N ASN A 21 -12.89 -6.92 20.82
CA ASN A 21 -13.44 -5.65 20.34
C ASN A 21 -13.40 -5.54 18.81
N ILE A 22 -12.35 -6.03 18.17
CA ILE A 22 -12.25 -6.10 16.71
C ILE A 22 -13.30 -7.05 16.14
N LEU A 23 -13.45 -8.25 16.70
CA LEU A 23 -14.50 -9.19 16.27
C LEU A 23 -15.90 -8.59 16.40
N ASP A 24 -16.14 -7.82 17.44
CA ASP A 24 -17.44 -7.18 17.70
C ASP A 24 -17.75 -6.05 16.69
N THR A 25 -16.76 -5.50 15.98
CA THR A 25 -16.99 -4.54 14.89
C THR A 25 -17.69 -5.19 13.68
N GLY A 26 -17.62 -6.51 13.54
CA GLY A 26 -18.14 -7.25 12.39
C GLY A 26 -17.29 -7.06 11.12
N LEU A 27 -16.15 -6.38 11.20
CA LEU A 27 -15.10 -6.37 10.18
C LEU A 27 -14.41 -7.72 10.28
N SER A 28 -14.97 -8.71 9.62
CA SER A 28 -14.56 -10.11 9.70
C SER A 28 -13.26 -10.35 8.93
N ASN A 29 -12.44 -11.19 9.45
CA ASN A 29 -11.17 -11.81 9.02
C ASN A 29 -9.91 -11.18 9.58
N THR A 30 -9.98 -10.40 10.66
CA THR A 30 -8.80 -9.95 11.37
C THR A 30 -8.04 -11.13 11.97
N THR A 31 -7.00 -11.56 11.28
CA THR A 31 -5.98 -12.45 11.85
C THR A 31 -4.88 -11.56 12.42
N PHE A 32 -4.60 -11.72 13.72
CA PHE A 32 -3.37 -11.17 14.29
C PHE A 32 -2.18 -12.00 13.79
N GLU A 33 -1.11 -11.35 13.38
CA GLU A 33 0.14 -12.08 13.15
C GLU A 33 0.67 -12.65 14.47
N SER A 34 1.15 -13.90 14.44
CA SER A 34 1.67 -14.61 15.62
C SER A 34 2.88 -13.93 16.25
N ASP A 35 3.54 -13.02 15.53
CA ASP A 35 4.78 -12.36 15.92
C ASP A 35 4.59 -10.89 16.29
N TYR A 36 3.33 -10.38 16.25
CA TYR A 36 3.02 -9.04 16.72
C TYR A 36 3.21 -8.97 18.24
N ILE A 37 4.06 -8.07 18.67
CA ILE A 37 4.31 -7.79 20.08
C ILE A 37 3.58 -6.49 20.41
N ASN A 38 2.41 -6.62 21.04
CA ASN A 38 1.74 -5.50 21.67
C ASN A 38 2.67 -4.93 22.74
N GLN A 39 3.02 -3.66 22.65
CA GLN A 39 3.93 -3.02 23.62
C GLN A 39 3.19 -2.11 24.61
N THR A 40 1.90 -1.84 24.34
CA THR A 40 1.10 -0.92 25.15
C THR A 40 -0.30 -1.48 25.34
N ASN A 41 -0.66 -1.79 26.56
CA ASN A 41 -1.98 -2.32 26.88
C ASN A 41 -2.98 -1.19 27.14
N LEU A 42 -4.18 -1.33 26.61
CA LEU A 42 -5.32 -0.44 26.86
C LEU A 42 -6.19 -0.98 28.01
N TYR A 43 -6.66 -0.10 28.86
CA TYR A 43 -7.47 -0.44 30.02
C TYR A 43 -8.70 0.45 30.10
N ILE A 44 -9.77 -0.08 30.68
CA ILE A 44 -11.03 0.62 30.94
C ILE A 44 -11.48 0.43 32.38
N ASP A 45 -12.01 1.46 33.00
CA ASP A 45 -12.65 1.33 34.31
C ASP A 45 -14.19 1.21 34.23
N ALA A 46 -14.81 0.95 35.36
CA ALA A 46 -16.26 0.80 35.46
C ALA A 46 -17.07 2.05 35.07
N LYS A 47 -16.42 3.21 34.90
CA LYS A 47 -17.03 4.47 34.42
C LYS A 47 -16.78 4.71 32.94
N GLY A 48 -16.10 3.79 32.25
CA GLY A 48 -15.73 3.91 30.84
C GLY A 48 -14.54 4.82 30.58
N ARG A 49 -13.74 5.20 31.60
CA ARG A 49 -12.53 5.98 31.40
C ARG A 49 -11.40 5.09 30.92
N LEU A 50 -10.61 5.58 29.99
CA LEU A 50 -9.53 4.84 29.36
C LEU A 50 -8.18 5.16 30.01
N TYR A 51 -7.35 4.14 30.10
CA TYR A 51 -5.98 4.20 30.60
C TYR A 51 -5.10 3.35 29.69
N PHE A 52 -3.80 3.65 29.68
CA PHE A 52 -2.82 2.82 29.01
C PHE A 52 -1.60 2.59 29.91
N ALA A 53 -0.87 1.52 29.65
CA ALA A 53 0.40 1.22 30.29
C ALA A 53 1.29 0.39 29.37
N PRO A 54 2.62 0.53 29.46
CA PRO A 54 3.52 -0.39 28.79
C PRO A 54 3.27 -1.84 29.24
N GLU A 55 3.41 -2.81 28.34
CA GLU A 55 3.23 -4.22 28.66
C GLU A 55 4.18 -4.69 29.77
N ASP A 56 5.41 -4.20 29.75
CA ASP A 56 6.44 -4.53 30.75
C ASP A 56 6.24 -3.84 32.11
N ASP A 57 5.37 -2.80 32.19
CA ASP A 57 5.01 -2.13 33.45
C ASP A 57 3.49 -1.87 33.54
N PRO A 58 2.64 -2.92 33.63
CA PRO A 58 1.18 -2.80 33.63
C PRO A 58 0.61 -2.10 34.86
N ASN A 59 1.43 -1.83 35.88
CA ASN A 59 1.03 -1.08 37.07
C ASN A 59 1.13 0.44 36.90
N ASN A 60 1.86 0.91 35.91
CA ASN A 60 2.07 2.34 35.63
C ASN A 60 1.00 2.87 34.66
N LYS A 61 -0.27 2.68 35.04
CA LYS A 61 -1.40 3.10 34.22
C LYS A 61 -1.54 4.61 34.15
N GLN A 62 -1.53 5.16 32.96
CA GLN A 62 -1.76 6.57 32.67
C GLN A 62 -3.17 6.76 32.11
N GLN A 63 -3.89 7.75 32.59
CA GLN A 63 -5.25 8.05 32.16
C GLN A 63 -5.21 8.87 30.86
N LEU A 64 -6.09 8.53 29.91
CA LEU A 64 -6.28 9.34 28.72
C LEU A 64 -7.18 10.55 29.01
N ILE A 65 -6.75 11.71 28.53
CA ILE A 65 -7.36 13.01 28.79
C ILE A 65 -7.67 13.69 27.45
N ASP A 66 -8.89 14.22 27.30
CA ASP A 66 -9.34 14.93 26.12
C ASP A 66 -8.84 16.38 26.04
N PHE A 67 -9.19 17.09 24.97
CA PHE A 67 -8.80 18.50 24.73
C PHE A 67 -9.30 19.46 25.80
N ASP A 68 -10.36 19.14 26.51
CA ASP A 68 -10.93 19.95 27.57
C ASP A 68 -10.37 19.63 28.96
N GLY A 69 -9.40 18.69 29.02
CA GLY A 69 -8.80 18.20 30.25
C GLY A 69 -9.72 17.27 31.04
N LEU A 70 -10.74 16.71 30.38
CA LEU A 70 -11.63 15.71 30.94
C LEU A 70 -11.13 14.30 30.59
N ASN A 71 -11.75 13.31 31.23
CA ASN A 71 -11.37 11.91 30.97
C ASN A 71 -11.82 11.48 29.58
N PHE A 72 -10.90 11.03 28.74
CA PHE A 72 -11.22 10.37 27.49
C PHE A 72 -11.79 8.96 27.77
N GLY A 73 -12.89 8.59 27.13
CA GLY A 73 -13.52 7.29 27.40
C GLY A 73 -14.73 6.99 26.52
N VAL A 74 -15.24 5.74 26.65
CA VAL A 74 -16.34 5.19 25.85
C VAL A 74 -17.70 5.88 26.07
N ASN A 75 -17.87 6.58 27.16
CA ASN A 75 -19.10 7.32 27.48
C ASN A 75 -19.06 8.78 27.04
N THR A 76 -18.11 9.15 26.17
CA THR A 76 -18.09 10.46 25.53
C THR A 76 -19.22 10.55 24.50
N ASP A 77 -19.58 11.78 24.11
CA ASP A 77 -20.68 12.04 23.16
C ASP A 77 -20.51 11.37 21.78
N PHE A 78 -19.37 10.77 21.55
CA PHE A 78 -19.01 10.15 20.25
C PHE A 78 -19.44 8.68 20.10
N GLY A 79 -19.71 7.94 21.20
CA GLY A 79 -20.12 6.54 21.14
C GLY A 79 -19.09 5.59 20.52
N LEU A 80 -17.82 5.97 20.57
CA LEU A 80 -16.71 5.19 20.00
C LEU A 80 -16.41 3.94 20.83
N THR A 81 -16.05 2.86 20.15
CA THR A 81 -15.52 1.64 20.78
C THR A 81 -14.00 1.69 20.73
N PRO A 82 -13.29 1.77 21.86
CA PRO A 82 -11.84 1.72 21.87
C PRO A 82 -11.37 0.31 21.47
N ILE A 83 -10.38 0.25 20.60
CA ILE A 83 -9.84 -1.01 20.08
C ILE A 83 -8.47 -1.31 20.68
N ALA A 84 -7.48 -0.48 20.37
CA ALA A 84 -6.09 -0.69 20.75
C ALA A 84 -5.37 0.64 20.96
N ILE A 85 -4.26 0.62 21.69
CA ILE A 85 -3.36 1.78 21.80
C ILE A 85 -1.93 1.31 21.65
N GLU A 86 -1.15 1.99 20.79
CA GLU A 86 0.23 1.62 20.54
C GLU A 86 1.17 2.85 20.54
N ALA A 87 2.40 2.62 20.98
CA ALA A 87 3.44 3.62 20.90
C ALA A 87 3.90 3.84 19.47
N VAL A 88 3.98 5.08 19.01
CA VAL A 88 4.42 5.42 17.65
C VAL A 88 5.87 5.02 17.39
N ASP A 89 6.67 4.79 18.43
CA ASP A 89 8.07 4.38 18.32
C ASP A 89 8.24 2.98 17.69
N ASN A 90 7.18 2.19 17.66
CA ASN A 90 7.16 0.87 17.02
C ASN A 90 7.26 0.98 15.48
N VAL A 91 6.89 2.13 14.91
CA VAL A 91 6.97 2.40 13.47
C VAL A 91 7.81 3.66 13.25
N PRO A 92 9.07 3.55 12.80
CA PRO A 92 10.00 4.68 12.71
C PRO A 92 9.45 5.90 11.94
N SER A 93 8.71 5.68 10.86
CA SER A 93 8.09 6.77 10.10
C SER A 93 7.05 7.55 10.90
N LEU A 94 6.35 6.90 11.84
CA LEU A 94 5.39 7.56 12.73
C LEU A 94 6.09 8.34 13.84
N SER A 95 7.16 7.81 14.44
CA SER A 95 7.91 8.52 15.46
C SER A 95 8.59 9.79 14.93
N ASP A 96 9.04 9.77 13.67
CA ASP A 96 9.58 10.97 13.00
C ASP A 96 8.48 12.03 12.75
N TYR A 97 7.25 11.64 12.50
CA TYR A 97 6.14 12.53 12.22
C TYR A 97 5.42 13.02 13.49
N PHE A 98 5.06 12.09 14.39
CA PHE A 98 4.26 12.37 15.58
C PHE A 98 5.08 12.60 16.85
N GLY A 99 6.38 12.36 16.82
CA GLY A 99 7.29 12.53 17.95
C GLY A 99 7.43 11.28 18.82
N VAL A 100 8.65 11.06 19.27
CA VAL A 100 9.05 9.92 20.11
C VAL A 100 8.29 9.90 21.44
N GLY A 101 7.83 8.73 21.84
CA GLY A 101 7.14 8.47 23.11
C GLY A 101 5.66 8.85 23.12
N ASN A 102 5.09 9.27 22.00
CA ASN A 102 3.65 9.45 21.85
C ASN A 102 2.97 8.13 21.53
N SER A 103 1.65 8.06 21.68
CA SER A 103 0.85 6.86 21.40
C SER A 103 -0.37 7.20 20.58
N ILE A 104 -0.81 6.26 19.75
CA ILE A 104 -2.06 6.38 18.99
C ILE A 104 -3.07 5.41 19.56
N LEU A 105 -4.25 5.92 19.95
CA LEU A 105 -5.42 5.14 20.26
C LEU A 105 -6.22 4.93 18.97
N LEU A 106 -6.49 3.69 18.61
CA LEU A 106 -7.45 3.32 17.58
C LEU A 106 -8.81 3.07 18.22
N SER A 107 -9.84 3.68 17.67
CA SER A 107 -11.23 3.50 18.07
C SER A 107 -12.09 3.22 16.85
N TYR A 108 -13.19 2.51 17.02
CA TYR A 108 -14.16 2.25 15.98
C TYR A 108 -15.43 3.07 16.18
N ASP A 109 -15.86 3.77 15.11
CA ASP A 109 -17.15 4.46 15.05
C ASP A 109 -18.21 3.53 14.43
N PRO A 110 -19.16 2.98 15.23
CA PRO A 110 -20.18 2.08 14.71
C PRO A 110 -21.23 2.79 13.84
N VAL A 111 -21.31 4.12 13.89
CA VAL A 111 -22.25 4.91 13.08
C VAL A 111 -21.69 5.19 11.69
N ALA A 112 -20.43 5.63 11.64
CA ALA A 112 -19.70 5.86 10.39
C ALA A 112 -19.19 4.54 9.77
N ASN A 113 -19.07 3.46 10.55
CA ASN A 113 -18.46 2.18 10.17
C ASN A 113 -17.00 2.34 9.72
N GLU A 114 -16.23 3.07 10.53
CA GLU A 114 -14.83 3.36 10.24
C GLU A 114 -13.98 3.39 11.51
N PHE A 115 -12.68 3.19 11.35
CA PHE A 115 -11.72 3.40 12.42
C PHE A 115 -11.30 4.87 12.50
N LEU A 116 -11.02 5.33 13.73
CA LEU A 116 -10.53 6.68 14.01
C LEU A 116 -9.30 6.60 14.89
N GLY A 117 -8.30 7.39 14.57
CA GLY A 117 -7.05 7.50 15.32
C GLY A 117 -6.99 8.78 16.16
N PHE A 118 -6.47 8.67 17.38
CA PHE A 118 -6.24 9.79 18.29
C PHE A 118 -4.82 9.74 18.83
N LEU A 119 -4.07 10.82 18.66
CA LEU A 119 -2.70 10.94 19.15
C LEU A 119 -2.68 11.46 20.58
N PHE A 120 -1.91 10.81 21.46
CA PHE A 120 -1.71 11.19 22.85
C PHE A 120 -0.22 11.38 23.15
N ASP A 121 0.09 12.30 24.07
CA ASP A 121 1.45 12.44 24.61
C ASP A 121 1.76 11.35 25.65
N GLN A 122 3.00 11.29 26.09
CA GLN A 122 3.45 10.35 27.14
C GLN A 122 2.70 10.51 28.48
N GLY A 123 2.06 11.63 28.72
CA GLY A 123 1.22 11.92 29.91
C GLY A 123 -0.23 11.52 29.74
N GLY A 124 -0.61 11.00 28.56
CA GLY A 124 -1.98 10.65 28.24
C GLY A 124 -2.87 11.82 27.80
N ASN A 125 -2.32 13.00 27.53
CA ASN A 125 -3.11 14.12 27.01
C ASN A 125 -3.25 14.01 25.50
N ILE A 126 -4.45 14.18 24.97
CA ILE A 126 -4.69 14.19 23.53
C ILE A 126 -3.97 15.37 22.89
N LEU A 127 -3.24 15.10 21.83
CA LEU A 127 -2.55 16.09 21.01
C LEU A 127 -3.33 16.41 19.74
N GLU A 128 -3.89 15.39 19.08
CA GLU A 128 -4.53 15.53 17.78
C GLU A 128 -5.58 14.42 17.55
N ASP A 129 -6.65 14.76 16.84
CA ASP A 129 -7.53 13.81 16.19
C ASP A 129 -6.97 13.60 14.77
N ILE A 130 -6.35 12.45 14.53
CA ILE A 130 -5.70 12.13 13.25
C ILE A 130 -6.68 11.55 12.22
N GLY A 131 -7.94 11.36 12.61
CA GLY A 131 -9.01 10.90 11.73
C GLY A 131 -8.95 9.43 11.35
N SER A 132 -9.63 9.09 10.25
CA SER A 132 -9.73 7.73 9.72
C SER A 132 -8.57 7.42 8.76
N PRO A 133 -7.92 6.24 8.89
CA PRO A 133 -6.99 5.77 7.88
C PRO A 133 -7.78 5.36 6.62
N ASN A 134 -7.88 6.25 5.64
CA ASN A 134 -8.74 6.08 4.47
C ASN A 134 -7.99 6.11 3.12
N ASP A 135 -6.70 6.35 3.12
CA ASP A 135 -5.84 6.17 1.96
C ASP A 135 -4.92 4.95 2.17
N PRO A 136 -4.43 4.33 1.09
CA PRO A 136 -3.65 3.09 1.20
C PRO A 136 -2.45 3.19 2.14
N GLN A 137 -1.74 4.31 2.15
CA GLN A 137 -0.56 4.46 2.98
C GLN A 137 -0.90 4.58 4.47
N SER A 138 -1.96 5.33 4.82
CA SER A 138 -2.42 5.46 6.21
C SER A 138 -2.97 4.13 6.74
N ILE A 139 -3.65 3.34 5.90
CA ILE A 139 -4.11 1.99 6.24
C ILE A 139 -2.92 1.09 6.57
N ILE A 140 -1.95 0.97 5.65
CA ILE A 140 -0.73 0.16 5.86
C ILE A 140 -0.05 0.54 7.17
N THR A 141 0.13 1.84 7.39
CA THR A 141 0.82 2.35 8.57
C THR A 141 0.08 2.01 9.86
N ALA A 142 -1.25 2.11 9.85
CA ALA A 142 -2.08 1.73 10.98
C ALA A 142 -2.03 0.20 11.23
N GLU A 143 -2.10 -0.62 10.19
CA GLU A 143 -1.96 -2.07 10.29
C GLU A 143 -0.60 -2.50 10.82
N GLN A 144 0.49 -1.85 10.38
CA GLN A 144 1.83 -2.06 10.92
C GLN A 144 1.91 -1.69 12.41
N LEU A 145 1.25 -0.61 12.83
CA LEU A 145 1.27 -0.14 14.20
C LEU A 145 0.46 -1.05 15.13
N PHE A 146 -0.73 -1.46 14.71
CA PHE A 146 -1.67 -2.19 15.55
C PHE A 146 -1.65 -3.71 15.36
N GLY A 147 -0.95 -4.21 14.36
CA GLY A 147 -0.77 -5.65 14.18
C GLY A 147 -1.99 -6.41 13.68
N PHE A 148 -2.96 -5.77 13.03
CA PHE A 148 -4.12 -6.44 12.45
C PHE A 148 -4.60 -5.77 11.15
N ASP A 149 -5.33 -6.55 10.34
CA ASP A 149 -5.92 -6.11 9.08
C ASP A 149 -7.10 -5.16 9.36
N ILE A 150 -6.92 -3.88 9.07
CA ILE A 150 -7.91 -2.82 9.32
C ILE A 150 -8.93 -2.73 8.19
N ASN A 151 -8.52 -3.03 6.95
CA ASN A 151 -9.34 -2.84 5.76
C ASN A 151 -10.07 -4.12 5.30
N GLY A 152 -9.76 -5.28 5.91
CA GLY A 152 -10.40 -6.57 5.62
C GLY A 152 -9.91 -7.22 4.31
N ASP A 153 -8.72 -6.88 3.83
CA ASP A 153 -8.16 -7.47 2.61
C ASP A 153 -7.38 -8.77 2.86
N GLU A 154 -7.42 -9.27 4.09
CA GLU A 154 -6.75 -10.48 4.59
C GLU A 154 -5.24 -10.34 4.73
N VAL A 155 -4.73 -9.10 4.75
CA VAL A 155 -3.32 -8.83 4.84
C VAL A 155 -3.02 -7.69 5.77
N GLN A 156 -1.98 -7.84 6.54
CA GLN A 156 -1.55 -6.88 7.53
C GLN A 156 -0.38 -6.04 6.99
N GLY A 157 -0.53 -4.72 7.03
CA GLY A 157 0.56 -3.79 6.73
C GLY A 157 0.96 -3.76 5.26
N ASN A 158 2.26 -3.67 5.02
CA ASN A 158 2.77 -3.57 3.65
C ASN A 158 2.68 -4.91 2.94
N ASN A 159 1.51 -5.21 2.40
CA ASN A 159 1.25 -6.42 1.63
C ASN A 159 1.99 -6.38 0.31
N ILE A 160 3.19 -6.88 0.33
CA ILE A 160 3.93 -7.15 -0.89
C ILE A 160 3.46 -8.49 -1.45
N GLN A 161 2.54 -8.44 -2.41
CA GLN A 161 2.06 -9.63 -3.09
C GLN A 161 2.91 -9.94 -4.31
N LYS A 162 3.28 -11.22 -4.45
CA LYS A 162 3.85 -11.70 -5.70
C LYS A 162 2.82 -11.59 -6.81
N PHE A 163 3.18 -10.96 -7.91
CA PHE A 163 2.32 -10.89 -9.09
C PHE A 163 2.26 -12.26 -9.78
N ASP A 164 1.06 -12.80 -9.92
CA ASP A 164 0.84 -14.06 -10.65
C ASP A 164 0.58 -13.77 -12.14
N ARG A 165 1.66 -13.76 -12.89
CA ARG A 165 1.69 -13.55 -14.34
C ARG A 165 0.75 -14.50 -15.10
N ASP A 166 0.82 -15.78 -14.78
CA ASP A 166 0.12 -16.81 -15.53
C ASP A 166 -1.40 -16.71 -15.30
N THR A 167 -1.82 -16.49 -14.05
CA THR A 167 -3.22 -16.21 -13.73
C THR A 167 -3.70 -14.91 -14.40
N PHE A 168 -2.86 -13.86 -14.44
CA PHE A 168 -3.21 -12.62 -15.12
C PHE A 168 -3.46 -12.85 -16.62
N LEU A 169 -2.55 -13.53 -17.33
CA LEU A 169 -2.70 -13.81 -18.75
C LEU A 169 -3.91 -14.70 -19.05
N GLN A 170 -4.17 -15.71 -18.22
CA GLN A 170 -5.35 -16.59 -18.36
C GLN A 170 -6.67 -15.81 -18.20
N ASN A 171 -6.73 -14.89 -17.25
CA ASN A 171 -7.92 -14.09 -16.96
C ASN A 171 -8.14 -12.96 -17.98
N ASN A 172 -7.14 -12.66 -18.81
CA ASN A 172 -7.18 -11.59 -19.82
C ASN A 172 -6.94 -12.11 -21.25
N PRO A 173 -7.77 -13.03 -21.77
CA PRO A 173 -7.54 -13.66 -23.08
C PRO A 173 -7.56 -12.67 -24.25
N HIS A 174 -8.09 -11.46 -24.05
CA HIS A 174 -8.07 -10.40 -25.06
C HIS A 174 -6.67 -9.83 -25.31
N ILE A 175 -5.72 -10.07 -24.40
CA ILE A 175 -4.31 -9.64 -24.52
C ILE A 175 -3.60 -10.47 -25.61
N ASN A 176 -4.10 -11.65 -25.93
CA ASN A 176 -3.55 -12.58 -26.94
C ASN A 176 -2.06 -12.91 -26.68
N ALA A 177 -1.70 -13.10 -25.42
CA ALA A 177 -0.39 -13.56 -25.00
C ALA A 177 -0.54 -14.81 -24.14
N THR A 178 0.45 -15.70 -24.21
CA THR A 178 0.45 -16.93 -23.42
C THR A 178 1.82 -17.18 -22.82
N ALA A 179 1.85 -17.61 -21.56
CA ALA A 179 3.08 -18.14 -20.98
C ALA A 179 3.47 -19.42 -21.72
N VAL A 180 4.71 -19.53 -22.14
CA VAL A 180 5.24 -20.68 -22.84
C VAL A 180 6.28 -21.33 -21.92
N ASP A 181 6.05 -22.62 -21.62
CA ASP A 181 7.00 -23.42 -20.84
C ASP A 181 8.12 -23.90 -21.78
N ASP A 182 9.06 -23.00 -22.12
CA ASP A 182 10.20 -23.27 -22.98
C ASP A 182 11.50 -23.56 -22.21
N GLY A 183 11.38 -23.66 -20.87
CA GLY A 183 12.52 -23.82 -19.97
C GLY A 183 13.23 -22.48 -19.67
N ALA A 184 12.67 -21.34 -20.04
CA ALA A 184 13.09 -20.05 -19.53
C ALA A 184 12.90 -20.05 -18.02
N THR A 185 13.97 -19.90 -17.28
CA THR A 185 13.92 -19.79 -15.83
C THR A 185 13.62 -18.35 -15.51
N ASN A 186 12.41 -18.06 -15.02
CA ASN A 186 12.16 -16.80 -14.33
C ASN A 186 13.15 -16.69 -13.19
N THR A 187 14.06 -15.75 -13.29
CA THR A 187 15.11 -15.54 -12.29
C THR A 187 14.66 -14.58 -11.21
N LEU A 188 13.69 -13.73 -11.53
CA LEU A 188 13.13 -12.75 -10.62
C LEU A 188 11.62 -12.94 -10.48
N ASP A 189 11.12 -12.63 -9.31
CA ASP A 189 9.71 -12.48 -9.02
C ASP A 189 9.36 -11.01 -8.89
N LEU A 190 8.26 -10.60 -9.54
CA LEU A 190 7.68 -9.27 -9.39
C LEU A 190 6.71 -9.24 -8.22
N TYR A 191 6.79 -8.19 -7.45
CA TYR A 191 5.90 -7.92 -6.33
C TYR A 191 5.28 -6.54 -6.46
N THR A 192 4.05 -6.41 -5.99
CA THR A 192 3.38 -5.12 -5.85
C THR A 192 2.78 -5.02 -4.45
N ASP A 193 2.82 -3.85 -3.88
CA ASP A 193 2.10 -3.58 -2.64
C ASP A 193 0.73 -2.94 -2.92
N ILE A 194 -0.04 -2.71 -1.87
CA ILE A 194 -1.37 -2.10 -1.96
C ILE A 194 -1.34 -0.65 -2.48
N THR A 195 -0.20 0.05 -2.39
CA THR A 195 -0.04 1.39 -2.99
C THR A 195 0.27 1.32 -4.49
N GLY A 196 0.56 0.13 -5.01
CA GLY A 196 1.02 -0.09 -6.37
C GLY A 196 2.52 0.13 -6.55
N GLU A 197 3.29 0.26 -5.46
CA GLU A 197 4.75 0.27 -5.51
C GLU A 197 5.26 -1.09 -5.96
N LEU A 198 6.26 -1.08 -6.83
CA LEU A 198 6.82 -2.30 -7.39
C LEU A 198 8.15 -2.65 -6.75
N SER A 199 8.32 -3.94 -6.48
CA SER A 199 9.56 -4.52 -6.00
C SER A 199 9.84 -5.86 -6.67
N TYR A 200 11.04 -6.38 -6.51
CA TYR A 200 11.47 -7.65 -7.09
C TYR A 200 12.37 -8.42 -6.13
N ALA A 201 12.44 -9.73 -6.30
CA ALA A 201 13.33 -10.61 -5.57
C ALA A 201 13.76 -11.79 -6.42
N ASP A 202 14.83 -12.48 -6.02
CA ASP A 202 15.25 -13.74 -6.63
C ASP A 202 14.17 -14.81 -6.45
N SER A 203 13.73 -15.42 -7.54
CA SER A 203 12.67 -16.43 -7.54
C SER A 203 13.06 -17.74 -6.83
N SER A 204 14.36 -17.99 -6.68
CA SER A 204 14.89 -19.17 -5.99
C SER A 204 14.90 -19.03 -4.45
N ASP A 205 14.71 -17.80 -3.92
CA ASP A 205 14.74 -17.50 -2.50
C ASP A 205 13.48 -16.71 -2.10
N GLN A 206 12.46 -17.41 -1.64
CA GLN A 206 11.18 -16.82 -1.24
C GLN A 206 11.30 -15.89 -0.01
N ASP A 207 12.33 -16.12 0.82
CA ASP A 207 12.61 -15.30 2.01
C ASP A 207 13.55 -14.12 1.71
N SER A 208 13.98 -13.95 0.44
CA SER A 208 14.87 -12.86 0.06
C SER A 208 14.26 -11.50 0.31
N ILE A 209 15.10 -10.56 0.73
CA ILE A 209 14.72 -9.15 0.88
C ILE A 209 14.29 -8.62 -0.50
N LYS A 210 13.05 -8.11 -0.60
CA LYS A 210 12.55 -7.48 -1.81
C LYS A 210 13.27 -6.15 -2.04
N SER A 211 13.72 -5.94 -3.27
CA SER A 211 14.35 -4.70 -3.70
C SER A 211 13.33 -3.83 -4.42
N SER A 212 13.15 -2.58 -3.99
CA SER A 212 12.21 -1.65 -4.62
C SER A 212 12.73 -1.14 -5.96
N LEU A 213 11.80 -0.81 -6.85
CA LEU A 213 12.07 -0.05 -8.07
C LEU A 213 11.92 1.45 -7.80
N PHE A 214 12.72 2.28 -8.45
CA PHE A 214 12.77 3.73 -8.20
C PHE A 214 12.69 4.53 -9.50
N HIS A 215 12.07 5.70 -9.43
CA HIS A 215 12.21 6.75 -10.43
C HIS A 215 13.63 7.37 -10.39
N LYS A 216 13.99 8.14 -11.41
CA LYS A 216 15.31 8.83 -11.49
C LYS A 216 15.57 9.82 -10.36
N ASP A 217 14.52 10.31 -9.71
CA ASP A 217 14.58 11.24 -8.59
C ASP A 217 14.65 10.54 -7.21
N GLY A 218 14.67 9.18 -7.20
CA GLY A 218 14.78 8.36 -6.00
C GLY A 218 13.45 8.04 -5.32
N ASN A 219 12.31 8.53 -5.84
CA ASN A 219 11.01 8.09 -5.37
C ASN A 219 10.73 6.66 -5.82
N THR A 220 9.98 5.90 -5.04
CA THR A 220 9.54 4.55 -5.41
C THR A 220 8.75 4.55 -6.71
N PHE A 221 8.93 3.50 -7.51
CA PHE A 221 8.27 3.38 -8.80
C PHE A 221 6.89 2.75 -8.64
N ILE A 222 5.88 3.52 -9.00
CA ILE A 222 4.49 3.08 -9.08
C ILE A 222 4.12 2.96 -10.55
N SER A 223 3.51 1.85 -10.93
CA SER A 223 3.03 1.67 -12.31
C SER A 223 2.01 2.76 -12.66
N PRO A 224 2.16 3.46 -13.80
CA PRO A 224 1.13 4.40 -14.26
C PRO A 224 -0.25 3.73 -14.33
N PRO A 225 -1.36 4.44 -14.05
CA PRO A 225 -2.71 3.84 -13.93
C PRO A 225 -3.22 3.06 -15.15
N ASN A 226 -2.61 3.28 -16.32
CA ASN A 226 -2.94 2.58 -17.57
C ASN A 226 -1.93 1.48 -17.93
N LEU A 227 -1.00 1.16 -17.03
CA LEU A 227 -0.02 0.09 -17.19
C LEU A 227 -0.19 -0.93 -16.06
N THR A 228 -0.37 -2.18 -16.40
CA THR A 228 -0.30 -3.30 -15.47
C THR A 228 1.06 -3.94 -15.60
N ALA A 229 1.86 -3.89 -14.54
CA ALA A 229 3.14 -4.60 -14.47
C ALA A 229 2.86 -6.11 -14.46
N ILE A 230 3.57 -6.88 -15.28
CA ILE A 230 3.29 -8.31 -15.49
C ILE A 230 4.46 -9.17 -15.02
N ASP A 231 5.69 -8.77 -15.35
CA ASP A 231 6.87 -9.57 -15.10
C ASP A 231 8.12 -8.71 -15.06
N ILE A 232 9.18 -9.18 -14.39
CA ILE A 232 10.47 -8.51 -14.31
C ILE A 232 11.60 -9.52 -14.47
N GLU A 233 12.57 -9.22 -15.32
CA GLU A 233 13.73 -10.06 -15.54
C GLU A 233 15.01 -9.26 -15.76
N THR A 234 16.16 -9.91 -15.59
CA THR A 234 17.47 -9.30 -15.82
C THR A 234 17.93 -9.59 -17.24
N ASP A 235 18.28 -8.56 -18.04
CA ASP A 235 18.86 -8.73 -19.37
C ASP A 235 20.35 -9.11 -19.32
N ASN A 236 20.95 -9.35 -20.49
CA ASN A 236 22.37 -9.73 -20.61
C ASN A 236 23.35 -8.65 -20.14
N ASP A 237 22.91 -7.41 -20.00
CA ASP A 237 23.71 -6.28 -19.53
C ASP A 237 23.51 -6.02 -18.02
N ASN A 238 22.82 -6.91 -17.30
CA ASN A 238 22.39 -6.81 -15.91
C ASN A 238 21.46 -5.63 -15.62
N ASN A 239 20.72 -5.15 -16.60
CA ASN A 239 19.63 -4.21 -16.36
C ASN A 239 18.35 -4.97 -16.07
N LEU A 240 17.49 -4.38 -15.24
CA LEU A 240 16.16 -4.93 -14.98
C LEU A 240 15.21 -4.47 -16.08
N GLN A 241 14.46 -5.41 -16.63
CA GLN A 241 13.44 -5.19 -17.65
C GLN A 241 12.08 -5.50 -17.06
N LEU A 242 11.22 -4.49 -16.95
CA LEU A 242 9.84 -4.63 -16.48
C LEU A 242 8.91 -4.70 -17.69
N LEU A 243 8.27 -5.84 -17.87
CA LEU A 243 7.19 -6.02 -18.83
C LEU A 243 5.87 -5.54 -18.25
N SER A 244 5.17 -4.71 -18.99
CA SER A 244 3.83 -4.24 -18.58
C SER A 244 2.86 -4.30 -19.77
N TYR A 245 1.58 -4.47 -19.48
CA TYR A 245 0.52 -4.32 -20.46
C TYR A 245 -0.15 -2.96 -20.32
N ARG A 246 -0.29 -2.27 -21.43
CA ARG A 246 -0.96 -0.98 -21.51
C ARG A 246 -2.37 -1.16 -22.04
N GLU A 247 -3.34 -0.73 -21.27
CA GLU A 247 -4.73 -0.67 -21.67
C GLU A 247 -4.97 0.40 -22.75
N ALA A 248 -6.05 0.21 -23.52
CA ALA A 248 -6.50 1.20 -24.47
C ALA A 248 -6.81 2.53 -23.74
N ALA A 249 -6.22 3.59 -24.19
CA ALA A 249 -6.33 4.89 -23.56
C ALA A 249 -6.44 6.01 -24.61
N THR A 250 -6.60 7.22 -24.15
CA THR A 250 -6.49 8.42 -25.01
C THR A 250 -5.45 9.38 -24.43
N LYS A 251 -4.69 10.01 -25.31
CA LYS A 251 -3.77 11.09 -24.89
C LYS A 251 -4.08 12.38 -25.63
N THR A 252 -3.88 13.49 -24.96
CA THR A 252 -3.98 14.81 -25.59
C THR A 252 -2.61 15.23 -26.11
N ILE A 253 -2.52 15.43 -27.42
CA ILE A 253 -1.35 16.02 -28.06
C ILE A 253 -1.68 17.46 -28.51
N TYR A 254 -0.65 18.30 -28.60
CA TYR A 254 -0.81 19.66 -29.12
C TYR A 254 -0.30 19.72 -30.54
N VAL A 255 -1.21 19.91 -31.51
CA VAL A 255 -0.87 20.09 -32.92
C VAL A 255 -0.78 21.56 -33.27
N THR A 256 0.21 21.90 -34.09
CA THR A 256 0.37 23.30 -34.56
C THR A 256 -0.56 23.54 -35.74
N GLN A 257 -1.58 24.34 -35.53
CA GLN A 257 -2.49 24.80 -36.60
C GLN A 257 -1.95 26.08 -37.21
N LYS A 258 -1.76 26.06 -38.54
CA LYS A 258 -1.35 27.24 -39.32
C LYS A 258 -2.60 28.04 -39.76
N ILE A 259 -2.71 29.27 -39.32
CA ILE A 259 -3.76 30.18 -39.74
C ILE A 259 -3.24 30.96 -40.96
N LYS A 260 -3.97 30.84 -42.10
CA LYS A 260 -3.59 31.49 -43.37
C LYS A 260 -4.53 32.67 -43.66
N ASN A 261 -4.02 33.71 -44.29
CA ASN A 261 -4.84 34.81 -44.82
C ASN A 261 -5.53 34.39 -46.11
N LYS A 262 -6.38 35.29 -46.66
CA LYS A 262 -7.11 35.06 -47.93
C LYS A 262 -6.20 34.76 -49.13
N LYS A 263 -4.92 35.09 -49.05
CA LYS A 263 -3.91 34.84 -50.11
C LYS A 263 -3.10 33.56 -49.84
N GLY A 264 -3.52 32.73 -48.86
CA GLY A 264 -2.85 31.47 -48.51
C GLY A 264 -1.57 31.61 -47.69
N LYS A 265 -1.11 32.82 -47.34
CA LYS A 265 0.07 33.05 -46.53
C LYS A 265 -0.21 32.78 -45.05
N VAL A 266 0.65 31.99 -44.37
CA VAL A 266 0.57 31.77 -42.93
C VAL A 266 0.83 33.06 -42.17
N ILE A 267 -0.13 33.50 -41.38
CA ILE A 267 -0.07 34.74 -40.60
C ILE A 267 0.08 34.49 -39.11
N LYS A 268 -0.30 33.30 -38.64
CA LYS A 268 -0.23 32.92 -37.23
C LYS A 268 -0.17 31.40 -37.12
N THR A 269 0.45 30.90 -36.04
CA THR A 269 0.36 29.52 -35.61
C THR A 269 -0.26 29.45 -34.23
N LYS A 270 -1.07 28.42 -33.99
CA LYS A 270 -1.72 28.16 -32.69
C LYS A 270 -1.54 26.69 -32.33
N LYS A 271 -1.15 26.40 -31.09
CA LYS A 271 -1.22 25.03 -30.55
C LYS A 271 -2.67 24.71 -30.18
N VAL A 272 -3.20 23.64 -30.75
CA VAL A 272 -4.58 23.18 -30.51
C VAL A 272 -4.49 21.78 -29.91
N PRO A 273 -5.18 21.50 -28.78
CA PRO A 273 -5.25 20.17 -28.24
C PRO A 273 -6.01 19.24 -29.19
N LYS A 274 -5.50 18.04 -29.37
CA LYS A 274 -6.12 16.97 -30.13
C LYS A 274 -6.03 15.68 -29.32
N THR A 275 -7.14 15.05 -29.02
CA THR A 275 -7.19 13.74 -28.41
C THR A 275 -6.88 12.69 -29.49
N VAL A 276 -5.95 11.81 -29.18
CA VAL A 276 -5.57 10.66 -30.06
C VAL A 276 -5.66 9.38 -29.24
N PRO A 277 -6.09 8.25 -29.85
CA PRO A 277 -6.06 6.97 -29.18
C PRO A 277 -4.62 6.55 -28.92
N VAL A 278 -4.44 5.77 -27.85
CA VAL A 278 -3.24 5.02 -27.52
C VAL A 278 -3.66 3.56 -27.60
N GLU A 279 -3.07 2.84 -28.54
CA GLU A 279 -3.41 1.43 -28.74
C GLU A 279 -2.93 0.60 -27.55
N PRO A 280 -3.72 -0.42 -27.14
CA PRO A 280 -3.31 -1.37 -26.13
C PRO A 280 -2.11 -2.19 -26.62
N GLY A 281 -1.34 -2.73 -25.70
CA GLY A 281 -0.22 -3.59 -26.04
C GLY A 281 0.88 -3.60 -25.00
N PHE A 282 1.87 -4.45 -25.19
CA PHE A 282 2.98 -4.58 -24.28
C PHE A 282 3.95 -3.41 -24.39
N VAL A 283 4.56 -3.08 -23.26
CA VAL A 283 5.59 -2.06 -23.13
C VAL A 283 6.71 -2.57 -22.24
N LEU A 284 7.92 -2.11 -22.50
CA LEU A 284 9.12 -2.46 -21.75
C LEU A 284 9.67 -1.21 -21.05
N THR A 285 9.91 -1.32 -19.75
CA THR A 285 10.54 -0.28 -18.94
C THR A 285 11.88 -0.80 -18.43
N THR A 286 12.96 -0.05 -18.56
CA THR A 286 14.31 -0.48 -18.19
C THR A 286 14.78 0.27 -16.95
N PHE A 287 15.31 -0.48 -15.99
CA PHE A 287 15.98 0.01 -14.79
C PHE A 287 17.42 -0.47 -14.78
N ASP A 288 18.29 0.22 -14.08
CA ASP A 288 19.65 -0.28 -13.82
C ASP A 288 19.64 -1.44 -12.79
N SER A 289 20.77 -2.06 -12.57
CA SER A 289 20.93 -3.17 -11.63
C SER A 289 20.64 -2.80 -10.16
N SER A 290 20.50 -1.53 -9.84
CA SER A 290 20.12 -1.01 -8.52
C SER A 290 18.64 -0.64 -8.44
N GLY A 291 17.86 -0.89 -9.50
CA GLY A 291 16.44 -0.61 -9.57
C GLY A 291 16.05 0.82 -9.95
N TYR A 292 16.99 1.68 -10.37
CA TYR A 292 16.67 3.04 -10.81
C TYR A 292 16.28 3.10 -12.28
N LEU A 293 15.20 3.82 -12.57
CA LEU A 293 14.66 3.98 -13.92
C LEU A 293 15.70 4.57 -14.88
N MET A 294 16.04 3.81 -15.91
CA MET A 294 16.90 4.25 -17.03
C MET A 294 16.06 4.75 -18.19
N GLN A 295 15.05 3.98 -18.58
CA GLN A 295 14.23 4.25 -19.76
C GLN A 295 12.75 4.02 -19.46
N GLU A 296 11.92 5.02 -19.78
CA GLU A 296 10.48 4.93 -19.67
C GLU A 296 9.88 3.93 -20.68
N ALA A 297 8.65 3.48 -20.41
CA ALA A 297 7.93 2.48 -21.15
C ALA A 297 7.94 2.68 -22.68
N ILE A 298 8.57 1.74 -23.39
CA ILE A 298 8.62 1.67 -24.87
C ILE A 298 7.62 0.63 -25.34
N PRO A 299 6.75 0.97 -26.31
CA PRO A 299 5.85 -0.02 -26.91
C PRO A 299 6.62 -1.10 -27.66
N LEU A 300 6.26 -2.36 -27.39
CA LEU A 300 6.70 -3.50 -28.16
C LEU A 300 5.79 -3.66 -29.38
N ASN A 301 6.35 -3.59 -30.57
CA ASN A 301 5.60 -3.75 -31.82
C ASN A 301 5.69 -5.20 -32.30
N PRO A 302 4.59 -5.88 -32.59
CA PRO A 302 4.62 -7.24 -33.11
C PRO A 302 5.54 -7.35 -34.34
N GLY A 303 6.45 -8.33 -34.33
CA GLY A 303 7.41 -8.57 -35.40
C GLY A 303 8.65 -7.69 -35.40
N ALA A 304 8.85 -6.86 -34.37
CA ALA A 304 10.13 -6.15 -34.15
C ALA A 304 11.10 -7.01 -33.34
N ASP A 305 12.41 -6.81 -33.55
CA ASP A 305 13.47 -7.56 -32.84
C ASP A 305 13.34 -7.40 -31.32
N GLU A 306 12.94 -6.20 -30.83
CA GLU A 306 12.71 -5.92 -29.43
C GLU A 306 11.62 -6.77 -28.82
N THR A 307 10.56 -7.10 -29.59
CA THR A 307 9.47 -7.97 -29.14
C THR A 307 9.96 -9.41 -29.03
N PHE A 308 10.69 -9.92 -30.02
CA PHE A 308 11.27 -11.27 -29.96
C PHE A 308 12.28 -11.43 -28.82
N ASN A 309 13.08 -10.40 -28.56
CA ASN A 309 13.99 -10.40 -27.42
C ASN A 309 13.25 -10.41 -26.08
N ALA A 310 12.14 -9.67 -25.98
CA ALA A 310 11.29 -9.69 -24.80
C ALA A 310 10.60 -11.05 -24.61
N GLU A 311 10.08 -11.66 -25.68
CA GLU A 311 9.52 -13.01 -25.64
C GLU A 311 10.52 -14.04 -25.11
N THR A 312 11.76 -13.99 -25.60
CA THR A 312 12.83 -14.87 -25.12
C THR A 312 13.17 -14.61 -23.66
N LEU A 313 13.21 -13.34 -23.25
CA LEU A 313 13.58 -12.96 -21.89
C LEU A 313 12.52 -13.39 -20.85
N PHE A 314 11.25 -13.19 -21.17
CA PHE A 314 10.14 -13.44 -20.24
C PHE A 314 9.47 -14.80 -20.41
N GLY A 315 9.83 -15.58 -21.45
CA GLY A 315 9.15 -16.85 -21.75
C GLY A 315 7.66 -16.68 -22.07
N ILE A 316 7.28 -15.57 -22.72
CA ILE A 316 5.90 -15.24 -23.07
C ILE A 316 5.81 -15.01 -24.57
N ASP A 317 4.85 -15.65 -25.23
CA ASP A 317 4.46 -15.32 -26.60
C ASP A 317 3.66 -14.00 -26.58
N LEU A 318 4.28 -12.90 -27.00
CA LEU A 318 3.70 -11.55 -26.99
C LEU A 318 3.03 -11.19 -28.34
N ASN A 319 3.32 -11.93 -29.38
CA ASN A 319 2.84 -11.67 -30.74
C ASN A 319 1.73 -12.63 -31.20
N GLY A 320 1.47 -13.73 -30.45
CA GLY A 320 0.41 -14.68 -30.67
C GLY A 320 0.75 -15.73 -31.74
N ASP A 321 2.02 -15.98 -32.03
CA ASP A 321 2.45 -16.99 -33.02
C ASP A 321 2.72 -18.38 -32.41
N ASN A 322 2.52 -18.52 -31.09
CA ASN A 322 2.74 -19.69 -30.25
C ASN A 322 4.21 -20.10 -30.10
N LYS A 323 5.13 -19.13 -30.20
CA LYS A 323 6.56 -19.34 -30.01
C LYS A 323 7.17 -18.14 -29.26
N PRO A 324 7.98 -18.35 -28.23
CA PRO A 324 8.75 -17.26 -27.66
C PRO A 324 10.02 -17.00 -28.47
N GLY A 325 10.22 -15.76 -28.90
CA GLY A 325 11.43 -15.32 -29.59
C GLY A 325 11.51 -15.65 -31.08
N LEU A 326 12.71 -15.45 -31.63
CA LEU A 326 13.01 -15.77 -33.06
C LEU A 326 13.25 -17.27 -33.25
N ASP A 327 12.70 -17.82 -34.34
CA ASP A 327 12.98 -19.18 -34.84
C ASP A 327 14.44 -19.34 -35.28
#